data_e148b313ccb99629fb2d8ebb64ea5c72
#
_entry.id   e148b313ccb99629fb2d8ebb64ea5c72
#
_cell.length_a   1.000
_cell.length_b   1.000
_cell.length_c   1.000
_cell.angle_alpha   90.00
_cell.angle_beta   90.00
_cell.angle_gamma   90.00
#
_symmetry.space_group_name_H-M   'P 1'
#
loop_
_entity.id
_entity.type
_entity.pdbx_description
1 polymer ?
#
loop_
_entity_poly.entity_id
_entity_poly.type
_entity_poly.pdbx_seq_one_letter_code
_entity_poly.pdbx_strand_id
1 'polypeptide(L)'
;MSKKLKDRLWLWGQNAGSHHASAGNKGWKLPGINRMSPVEGANYLGIPNICRVVMGGQPEPPFDGESDALRGMNQVVWSAIGDSGSTRNNGQSDLEEVLRQAGMHQNITGVILDDFFKSKRSSDDSHGRYSVEKIAAMRKELCEKAPRPLDFWIVWYKRELGFDIDDYLSLFDVITYWNMKAPAESAQLEDDIATVVRKTPGKRRLAGCYLWNYGEGKPLSLEEIQRECETYRDWVRRDLIEGIIFCSNCCADLGLDAVEWVRDWIRKEGDEVIH
;
A
#
# COMPACT_ATOMS: atom_id res chain seq x y z
N MET A 1 -20.00 13.32 -6.92
CA MET A 1 -19.86 12.58 -8.19
C MET A 1 -19.62 11.13 -7.87
N SER A 2 -20.35 10.20 -8.49
CA SER A 2 -20.08 8.76 -8.35
C SER A 2 -18.72 8.45 -8.97
N LYS A 3 -17.87 7.73 -8.22
CA LYS A 3 -16.55 7.33 -8.71
C LYS A 3 -16.66 5.95 -9.37
N LYS A 4 -15.92 5.74 -10.45
CA LYS A 4 -15.77 4.41 -11.05
C LYS A 4 -14.86 3.54 -10.20
N LEU A 5 -14.99 2.21 -10.31
CA LEU A 5 -14.11 1.28 -9.62
C LEU A 5 -12.64 1.57 -9.89
N LYS A 6 -12.25 1.82 -11.15
CA LYS A 6 -10.87 2.15 -11.52
C LYS A 6 -10.31 3.38 -10.81
N ASP A 7 -11.16 4.37 -10.48
CA ASP A 7 -10.73 5.57 -9.77
C ASP A 7 -10.33 5.28 -8.31
N ARG A 8 -10.69 4.09 -7.82
CA ARG A 8 -10.41 3.57 -6.47
C ARG A 8 -9.26 2.55 -6.44
N LEU A 9 -8.61 2.31 -7.59
CA LEU A 9 -7.49 1.37 -7.69
C LEU A 9 -6.16 2.09 -7.56
N TRP A 10 -5.25 1.45 -6.85
CA TRP A 10 -3.92 1.95 -6.54
C TRP A 10 -2.86 0.91 -6.89
N LEU A 11 -1.68 1.34 -7.27
CA LEU A 11 -0.51 0.49 -7.40
C LEU A 11 0.46 0.74 -6.24
N TRP A 12 1.00 -0.32 -5.66
CA TRP A 12 2.13 -0.26 -4.75
C TRP A 12 3.40 -0.16 -5.58
N GLY A 13 3.95 1.04 -5.71
CA GLY A 13 5.02 1.39 -6.63
C GLY A 13 6.38 1.44 -5.94
N GLN A 14 7.29 0.56 -6.35
CA GLN A 14 8.66 0.45 -5.85
C GLN A 14 9.66 0.57 -7.02
N ASN A 15 10.94 0.78 -6.73
CA ASN A 15 11.96 0.78 -7.79
C ASN A 15 11.93 -0.54 -8.55
N ALA A 16 12.08 -0.48 -9.87
CA ALA A 16 12.17 -1.66 -10.70
C ALA A 16 13.23 -2.63 -10.14
N GLY A 17 12.89 -3.92 -10.09
CA GLY A 17 13.78 -4.96 -9.58
C GLY A 17 13.95 -5.00 -8.05
N SER A 18 13.33 -4.10 -7.27
CA SER A 18 13.55 -4.03 -5.81
C SER A 18 13.19 -5.33 -5.09
N HIS A 19 12.14 -6.04 -5.52
CA HIS A 19 11.78 -7.34 -4.95
C HIS A 19 12.81 -8.43 -5.28
N HIS A 20 13.46 -8.36 -6.45
CA HIS A 20 14.52 -9.29 -6.83
C HIS A 20 15.84 -8.98 -6.10
N ALA A 21 16.14 -7.70 -5.88
CA ALA A 21 17.34 -7.24 -5.20
C ALA A 21 17.27 -7.44 -3.67
N SER A 22 16.07 -7.50 -3.09
CA SER A 22 15.90 -7.62 -1.65
C SER A 22 16.43 -8.98 -1.14
N ALA A 23 16.99 -8.98 0.06
CA ALA A 23 17.39 -10.21 0.73
C ALA A 23 16.21 -11.18 0.92
N GLY A 24 14.99 -10.64 0.98
CA GLY A 24 13.74 -11.39 1.06
C GLY A 24 13.42 -12.22 -0.18
N ASN A 25 13.96 -11.87 -1.37
CA ASN A 25 13.64 -12.63 -2.59
C ASN A 25 14.06 -14.10 -2.51
N LYS A 26 15.09 -14.46 -1.75
CA LYS A 26 15.43 -15.86 -1.52
C LYS A 26 14.27 -16.67 -0.94
N GLY A 27 13.41 -16.02 -0.14
CA GLY A 27 12.16 -16.59 0.36
C GLY A 27 10.98 -16.40 -0.59
N TRP A 28 10.96 -15.31 -1.37
CA TRP A 28 9.84 -14.96 -2.25
C TRP A 28 9.86 -15.70 -3.58
N LYS A 29 11.06 -16.05 -4.10
CA LYS A 29 11.26 -16.88 -5.30
C LYS A 29 10.58 -16.32 -6.56
N LEU A 30 10.55 -14.99 -6.71
CA LEU A 30 10.01 -14.33 -7.89
C LEU A 30 10.75 -14.79 -9.15
N PRO A 31 10.04 -15.17 -10.23
CA PRO A 31 10.66 -15.57 -11.49
C PRO A 31 11.15 -14.36 -12.28
N GLY A 32 12.00 -14.62 -13.27
CA GLY A 32 12.39 -13.61 -14.25
C GLY A 32 13.18 -12.43 -13.70
N ILE A 33 13.04 -11.28 -14.35
CA ILE A 33 13.69 -10.01 -14.00
C ILE A 33 12.66 -8.90 -14.24
N ASN A 34 12.29 -8.19 -13.19
CA ASN A 34 11.44 -7.01 -13.32
C ASN A 34 12.23 -5.78 -13.76
N ARG A 35 11.69 -5.04 -14.74
CA ARG A 35 12.25 -3.78 -15.28
C ARG A 35 11.25 -2.64 -15.28
N MET A 36 9.96 -2.89 -15.09
CA MET A 36 8.94 -1.86 -15.10
C MET A 36 9.10 -0.92 -13.90
N SER A 37 9.22 0.37 -14.19
CA SER A 37 9.10 1.44 -13.20
C SER A 37 7.69 1.47 -12.59
N PRO A 38 7.48 2.20 -11.48
CA PRO A 38 6.15 2.38 -10.91
C PRO A 38 5.10 2.90 -11.91
N VAL A 39 5.49 3.89 -12.74
CA VAL A 39 4.59 4.49 -13.74
C VAL A 39 4.27 3.50 -14.87
N GLU A 40 5.28 2.77 -15.36
CA GLU A 40 5.07 1.75 -16.39
C GLU A 40 4.16 0.64 -15.89
N GLY A 41 4.35 0.16 -14.66
CA GLY A 41 3.49 -0.85 -14.05
C GLY A 41 2.04 -0.35 -13.86
N ALA A 42 1.86 0.90 -13.41
CA ALA A 42 0.54 1.51 -13.29
C ALA A 42 -0.17 1.62 -14.65
N ASN A 43 0.52 2.09 -15.66
CA ASN A 43 0.00 2.18 -17.03
C ASN A 43 -0.32 0.80 -17.61
N TYR A 44 0.55 -0.20 -17.38
CA TYR A 44 0.34 -1.57 -17.86
C TYR A 44 -0.94 -2.19 -17.30
N LEU A 45 -1.22 -1.96 -16.01
CA LEU A 45 -2.42 -2.45 -15.34
C LEU A 45 -3.64 -1.54 -15.56
N GLY A 46 -3.47 -0.31 -16.04
CA GLY A 46 -4.57 0.67 -16.18
C GLY A 46 -5.00 1.29 -14.85
N ILE A 47 -4.09 1.41 -13.88
CA ILE A 47 -4.33 1.93 -12.53
C ILE A 47 -3.95 3.42 -12.47
N PRO A 48 -4.86 4.32 -12.03
CA PRO A 48 -4.61 5.75 -12.08
C PRO A 48 -3.92 6.33 -10.84
N ASN A 49 -3.85 5.60 -9.73
CA ASN A 49 -3.30 6.10 -8.46
C ASN A 49 -2.13 5.24 -7.99
N ILE A 50 -1.21 5.83 -7.22
CA ILE A 50 0.00 5.11 -6.80
C ILE A 50 0.38 5.44 -5.35
N CYS A 51 0.77 4.41 -4.60
CA CYS A 51 1.56 4.54 -3.39
C CYS A 51 3.03 4.41 -3.80
N ARG A 52 3.80 5.50 -3.81
CA ARG A 52 5.23 5.47 -4.09
C ARG A 52 6.00 5.14 -2.83
N VAL A 53 6.59 3.97 -2.79
CA VAL A 53 7.11 3.38 -1.55
C VAL A 53 8.63 3.25 -1.60
N VAL A 54 9.25 3.49 -0.45
CA VAL A 54 10.68 3.27 -0.24
C VAL A 54 10.89 1.82 0.18
N MET A 55 11.69 1.08 -0.59
CA MET A 55 12.05 -0.31 -0.30
C MET A 55 13.57 -0.51 -0.35
N GLY A 56 14.12 -1.15 0.69
CA GLY A 56 15.58 -1.32 0.82
C GLY A 56 16.34 0.00 0.89
N GLY A 57 15.68 1.08 1.37
CA GLY A 57 16.23 2.42 1.41
C GLY A 57 16.15 3.21 0.09
N GLN A 58 15.55 2.64 -0.96
CA GLN A 58 15.43 3.28 -2.27
C GLN A 58 13.97 3.65 -2.62
N PRO A 59 13.74 4.82 -3.26
CA PRO A 59 14.73 5.83 -3.63
C PRO A 59 15.27 6.58 -2.41
N GLU A 60 16.46 7.15 -2.55
CA GLU A 60 16.99 8.12 -1.59
C GLU A 60 16.51 9.54 -1.92
N PRO A 61 16.31 10.40 -0.91
CA PRO A 61 16.06 11.82 -1.18
C PRO A 61 17.26 12.47 -1.91
N PRO A 62 17.02 13.50 -2.74
CA PRO A 62 15.73 14.14 -3.01
C PRO A 62 14.87 13.34 -4.01
N PHE A 63 13.52 13.40 -3.82
CA PHE A 63 12.55 12.62 -4.61
C PHE A 63 12.09 13.33 -5.90
N ASP A 64 12.80 14.37 -6.36
CA ASP A 64 12.36 15.22 -7.48
C ASP A 64 12.11 14.42 -8.76
N GLY A 65 13.09 13.62 -9.19
CA GLY A 65 12.96 12.82 -10.41
C GLY A 65 11.82 11.79 -10.34
N GLU A 66 11.62 11.19 -9.18
CA GLU A 66 10.55 10.23 -8.94
C GLU A 66 9.16 10.92 -8.97
N SER A 67 9.02 12.05 -8.29
CA SER A 67 7.78 12.82 -8.26
C SER A 67 7.45 13.42 -9.63
N ASP A 68 8.46 13.87 -10.38
CA ASP A 68 8.29 14.35 -11.75
C ASP A 68 7.76 13.24 -12.67
N ALA A 69 8.26 12.02 -12.55
CA ALA A 69 7.77 10.87 -13.31
C ALA A 69 6.31 10.53 -12.99
N LEU A 70 5.86 10.83 -11.77
CA LEU A 70 4.49 10.56 -11.29
C LEU A 70 3.47 11.66 -11.60
N ARG A 71 3.83 12.74 -12.30
CA ARG A 71 2.91 13.88 -12.59
C ARG A 71 1.64 13.47 -13.33
N GLY A 72 1.69 12.41 -14.12
CA GLY A 72 0.54 11.89 -14.86
C GLY A 72 -0.43 11.05 -14.04
N MET A 73 -0.09 10.69 -12.80
CA MET A 73 -0.97 9.94 -11.91
C MET A 73 -2.03 10.85 -11.31
N ASN A 74 -3.24 10.31 -11.10
CA ASN A 74 -4.33 11.10 -10.50
C ASN A 74 -4.04 11.43 -9.04
N GLN A 75 -3.58 10.46 -8.28
CA GLN A 75 -3.21 10.61 -6.86
C GLN A 75 -1.92 9.85 -6.56
N VAL A 76 -1.10 10.45 -5.73
CA VAL A 76 0.16 9.87 -5.24
C VAL A 76 0.18 9.94 -3.72
N VAL A 77 0.49 8.82 -3.08
CA VAL A 77 0.80 8.75 -1.65
C VAL A 77 2.24 8.34 -1.49
N TRP A 78 3.05 9.16 -0.81
CA TRP A 78 4.47 8.90 -0.61
C TRP A 78 4.76 8.24 0.74
N SER A 79 5.68 7.30 0.74
CA SER A 79 6.18 6.70 1.97
C SER A 79 7.08 7.67 2.74
N ALA A 80 6.72 7.96 4.00
CA ALA A 80 7.59 8.66 4.94
C ALA A 80 8.40 7.70 5.82
N ILE A 81 7.93 6.46 5.96
CA ILE A 81 8.67 5.34 6.54
C ILE A 81 8.53 4.21 5.54
N GLY A 82 9.66 3.74 5.02
CA GLY A 82 9.72 2.62 4.09
C GLY A 82 9.64 1.27 4.79
N ASP A 83 9.81 0.21 4.00
CA ASP A 83 9.80 -1.17 4.47
C ASP A 83 10.76 -1.42 5.66
N SER A 84 10.65 -2.56 6.29
CA SER A 84 11.49 -2.93 7.45
C SER A 84 12.97 -3.07 7.10
N GLY A 85 13.31 -3.21 5.81
CA GLY A 85 14.68 -3.20 5.30
C GLY A 85 15.28 -1.79 5.11
N SER A 86 14.46 -0.74 5.17
CA SER A 86 14.88 0.66 5.02
C SER A 86 15.49 1.20 6.30
N THR A 87 16.75 0.86 6.55
CA THR A 87 17.45 1.21 7.81
C THR A 87 17.61 2.71 8.04
N ARG A 88 17.62 3.56 6.96
CA ARG A 88 17.68 5.02 7.12
C ARG A 88 16.47 5.57 7.88
N ASN A 89 15.34 4.87 7.85
CA ASN A 89 14.15 5.27 8.61
C ASN A 89 14.17 4.79 10.08
N ASN A 90 15.28 4.22 10.55
CA ASN A 90 15.45 3.86 11.96
C ASN A 90 15.74 5.13 12.78
N GLY A 91 14.66 5.72 13.33
CA GLY A 91 14.73 6.95 14.14
C GLY A 91 14.47 8.25 13.35
N GLN A 92 14.41 8.22 12.02
CA GLN A 92 14.10 9.35 11.16
C GLN A 92 13.02 8.97 10.14
N SER A 93 12.30 9.96 9.63
CA SER A 93 11.31 9.76 8.56
C SER A 93 11.66 10.65 7.37
N ASP A 94 11.14 10.28 6.20
CA ASP A 94 11.24 11.11 5.00
C ASP A 94 10.09 12.14 4.91
N LEU A 95 9.39 12.43 6.04
CA LEU A 95 8.21 13.32 6.06
C LEU A 95 8.51 14.71 5.52
N GLU A 96 9.62 15.31 5.92
CA GLU A 96 10.02 16.65 5.47
C GLU A 96 10.18 16.69 3.94
N GLU A 97 10.82 15.67 3.37
CA GLU A 97 10.98 15.54 1.93
C GLU A 97 9.64 15.34 1.22
N VAL A 98 8.75 14.51 1.77
CA VAL A 98 7.41 14.33 1.20
C VAL A 98 6.61 15.63 1.23
N LEU A 99 6.70 16.42 2.30
CA LEU A 99 6.08 17.74 2.40
C LEU A 99 6.63 18.72 1.34
N ARG A 100 7.96 18.70 1.13
CA ARG A 100 8.60 19.49 0.07
C ARG A 100 8.07 19.10 -1.30
N GLN A 101 7.98 17.80 -1.61
CA GLN A 101 7.42 17.29 -2.84
C GLN A 101 5.94 17.66 -3.02
N ALA A 102 5.15 17.58 -1.96
CA ALA A 102 3.75 17.98 -1.99
C ALA A 102 3.57 19.48 -2.32
N GLY A 103 4.53 20.33 -1.94
CA GLY A 103 4.56 21.74 -2.33
C GLY A 103 4.72 21.95 -3.83
N MET A 104 5.37 21.04 -4.54
CA MET A 104 5.64 21.13 -5.98
C MET A 104 4.65 20.34 -6.84
N HIS A 105 4.07 19.26 -6.31
CA HIS A 105 3.21 18.32 -7.01
C HIS A 105 1.83 18.23 -6.37
N GLN A 106 0.82 18.80 -7.01
CA GLN A 106 -0.56 18.85 -6.46
C GLN A 106 -1.25 17.48 -6.39
N ASN A 107 -0.81 16.50 -7.15
CA ASN A 107 -1.33 15.14 -7.13
C ASN A 107 -0.79 14.30 -5.97
N ILE A 108 0.15 14.79 -5.17
CA ILE A 108 0.53 14.15 -3.91
C ILE A 108 -0.57 14.46 -2.89
N THR A 109 -1.29 13.42 -2.47
CA THR A 109 -2.49 13.51 -1.63
C THR A 109 -2.34 12.91 -0.25
N GLY A 110 -1.22 12.27 0.04
CA GLY A 110 -1.01 11.63 1.34
C GLY A 110 0.40 11.13 1.58
N VAL A 111 0.58 10.68 2.81
CA VAL A 111 1.82 10.14 3.36
C VAL A 111 1.53 8.78 3.96
N ILE A 112 2.36 7.75 3.69
CA ILE A 112 2.15 6.40 4.20
C ILE A 112 3.35 5.90 5.03
N LEU A 113 3.06 5.12 6.07
CA LEU A 113 4.04 4.39 6.86
C LEU A 113 3.95 2.90 6.53
N ASP A 114 5.06 2.34 6.00
CA ASP A 114 5.17 0.93 5.62
C ASP A 114 5.86 0.11 6.71
N ASP A 115 5.52 -1.20 6.81
CA ASP A 115 6.11 -2.15 7.75
C ASP A 115 6.30 -1.59 9.17
N PHE A 116 5.28 -0.85 9.64
CA PHE A 116 5.41 -0.04 10.85
C PHE A 116 5.28 -0.86 12.13
N PHE A 117 4.37 -1.84 12.16
CA PHE A 117 4.16 -2.65 13.34
C PHE A 117 5.09 -3.86 13.39
N LYS A 118 5.49 -4.23 14.60
CA LYS A 118 6.41 -5.35 14.86
C LYS A 118 5.67 -6.46 15.59
N SER A 119 5.94 -7.71 15.20
CA SER A 119 5.41 -8.90 15.89
C SER A 119 5.93 -9.08 17.30
N LYS A 120 7.08 -8.49 17.63
CA LYS A 120 7.61 -8.43 18.99
C LYS A 120 7.57 -6.99 19.47
N ARG A 121 7.12 -6.79 20.71
CA ARG A 121 7.18 -5.49 21.37
C ARG A 121 8.63 -5.01 21.45
N SER A 122 8.82 -3.71 21.25
CA SER A 122 10.10 -3.06 21.49
C SER A 122 10.41 -2.97 22.98
N SER A 123 11.59 -2.47 23.35
CA SER A 123 12.02 -2.33 24.74
C SER A 123 11.09 -1.44 25.58
N ASP A 124 10.29 -0.59 24.95
CA ASP A 124 9.26 0.27 25.55
C ASP A 124 7.86 -0.39 25.55
N ASP A 125 7.79 -1.69 25.29
CA ASP A 125 6.55 -2.48 25.22
C ASP A 125 5.58 -2.06 24.10
N SER A 126 6.03 -1.27 23.11
CA SER A 126 5.21 -0.82 21.99
C SER A 126 5.33 -1.77 20.79
N HIS A 127 4.25 -1.83 19.98
CA HIS A 127 4.27 -2.55 18.71
C HIS A 127 4.79 -1.70 17.54
N GLY A 128 4.91 -0.39 17.69
CA GLY A 128 5.34 0.52 16.62
C GLY A 128 6.86 0.58 16.44
N ARG A 129 7.32 0.94 15.24
CA ARG A 129 8.73 1.32 15.01
C ARG A 129 9.08 2.61 15.74
N TYR A 130 8.10 3.50 15.96
CA TYR A 130 8.18 4.70 16.77
C TYR A 130 7.08 4.67 17.82
N SER A 131 7.25 5.46 18.89
CA SER A 131 6.22 5.61 19.92
C SER A 131 4.99 6.35 19.40
N VAL A 132 3.87 6.24 20.12
CA VAL A 132 2.62 6.95 19.80
C VAL A 132 2.84 8.46 19.76
N GLU A 133 3.63 9.00 20.71
CA GLU A 133 3.96 10.43 20.79
C GLU A 133 4.75 10.90 19.56
N LYS A 134 5.68 10.07 19.06
CA LYS A 134 6.42 10.37 17.84
C LYS A 134 5.50 10.43 16.63
N ILE A 135 4.56 9.49 16.51
CA ILE A 135 3.56 9.48 15.43
C ILE A 135 2.59 10.65 15.55
N ALA A 136 2.16 11.00 16.78
CA ALA A 136 1.34 12.20 17.02
C ALA A 136 2.08 13.48 16.62
N ALA A 137 3.38 13.56 16.89
CA ALA A 137 4.20 14.69 16.45
C ALA A 137 4.32 14.75 14.91
N MET A 138 4.50 13.62 14.23
CA MET A 138 4.48 13.55 12.76
C MET A 138 3.11 13.98 12.18
N ARG A 139 2.01 13.54 12.80
CA ARG A 139 0.65 13.96 12.44
C ARG A 139 0.48 15.47 12.56
N LYS A 140 0.94 16.06 13.67
CA LYS A 140 0.90 17.50 13.90
C LYS A 140 1.71 18.23 12.84
N GLU A 141 2.93 17.79 12.58
CA GLU A 141 3.81 18.37 11.56
C GLU A 141 3.16 18.31 10.16
N LEU A 142 2.55 17.17 9.80
CA LEU A 142 1.79 17.01 8.55
C LEU A 142 0.67 18.05 8.44
N CYS A 143 -0.11 18.24 9.51
CA CYS A 143 -1.21 19.21 9.53
C CYS A 143 -0.73 20.68 9.47
N GLU A 144 0.40 21.00 10.08
CA GLU A 144 0.90 22.38 10.20
C GLU A 144 1.71 22.83 8.97
N LYS A 145 2.47 21.91 8.34
CA LYS A 145 3.44 22.24 7.28
C LYS A 145 2.98 21.82 5.88
N ALA A 146 1.96 20.98 5.75
CA ALA A 146 1.47 20.57 4.45
C ALA A 146 0.91 21.78 3.68
N PRO A 147 1.19 21.90 2.37
CA PRO A 147 0.70 23.01 1.54
C PRO A 147 -0.83 22.97 1.33
N ARG A 148 -1.44 21.86 1.67
CA ARG A 148 -2.88 21.56 1.65
C ARG A 148 -3.14 20.32 2.54
N PRO A 149 -4.39 19.96 2.86
CA PRO A 149 -4.67 18.73 3.58
C PRO A 149 -4.09 17.51 2.87
N LEU A 150 -3.28 16.73 3.57
CA LEU A 150 -2.72 15.45 3.13
C LEU A 150 -3.18 14.37 4.09
N ASP A 151 -3.59 13.23 3.53
CA ASP A 151 -3.99 12.06 4.33
C ASP A 151 -2.77 11.37 4.96
N PHE A 152 -2.92 10.88 6.18
CA PHE A 152 -1.91 10.09 6.87
C PHE A 152 -2.32 8.63 6.87
N TRP A 153 -1.54 7.76 6.21
CA TRP A 153 -1.84 6.36 5.93
C TRP A 153 -0.95 5.41 6.70
N ILE A 154 -1.45 4.22 7.05
CA ILE A 154 -0.69 3.17 7.71
C ILE A 154 -0.93 1.80 7.07
N VAL A 155 0.13 0.99 6.95
CA VAL A 155 0.05 -0.42 6.60
C VAL A 155 -0.25 -1.24 7.85
N TRP A 156 -1.26 -2.11 7.76
CA TRP A 156 -1.67 -3.00 8.84
C TRP A 156 -1.91 -4.41 8.31
N TYR A 157 -1.08 -5.34 8.75
CA TYR A 157 -1.12 -6.71 8.28
C TYR A 157 -2.09 -7.59 9.08
N LYS A 158 -2.65 -8.62 8.42
CA LYS A 158 -3.48 -9.65 9.06
C LYS A 158 -2.84 -10.21 10.34
N ARG A 159 -1.54 -10.50 10.33
CA ARG A 159 -0.81 -11.03 11.49
C ARG A 159 -0.82 -10.11 12.71
N GLU A 160 -1.20 -8.86 12.52
CA GLU A 160 -1.17 -7.80 13.54
C GLU A 160 -2.58 -7.43 14.03
N LEU A 161 -3.65 -8.06 13.50
CA LEU A 161 -5.02 -7.72 13.87
C LEU A 161 -5.31 -7.93 15.37
N GLY A 162 -4.57 -8.84 16.02
CA GLY A 162 -4.67 -9.08 17.46
C GLY A 162 -3.83 -8.14 18.34
N PHE A 163 -3.08 -7.19 17.76
CA PHE A 163 -2.26 -6.27 18.54
C PHE A 163 -3.10 -5.19 19.21
N ASP A 164 -2.63 -4.76 20.38
CA ASP A 164 -3.16 -3.58 21.08
C ASP A 164 -2.46 -2.34 20.52
N ILE A 165 -3.06 -1.75 19.48
CA ILE A 165 -2.53 -0.63 18.69
C ILE A 165 -3.56 0.45 18.41
N ASP A 166 -4.66 0.44 19.14
CA ASP A 166 -5.78 1.35 18.88
C ASP A 166 -5.35 2.83 19.02
N ASP A 167 -4.42 3.13 19.93
CA ASP A 167 -3.84 4.46 20.10
C ASP A 167 -3.10 4.93 18.82
N TYR A 168 -2.36 4.02 18.17
CA TYR A 168 -1.74 4.30 16.88
C TYR A 168 -2.79 4.50 15.79
N LEU A 169 -3.75 3.56 15.66
CA LEU A 169 -4.76 3.62 14.61
C LEU A 169 -5.58 4.89 14.66
N SER A 170 -5.79 5.45 15.84
CA SER A 170 -6.52 6.72 16.04
C SER A 170 -5.87 7.91 15.31
N LEU A 171 -4.54 7.90 15.12
CA LEU A 171 -3.75 8.97 14.54
C LEU A 171 -3.78 9.02 13.00
N PHE A 172 -4.25 7.96 12.33
CA PHE A 172 -4.25 7.88 10.88
C PHE A 172 -5.64 8.18 10.28
N ASP A 173 -5.65 8.68 9.04
CA ASP A 173 -6.88 8.93 8.28
C ASP A 173 -7.29 7.69 7.48
N VAL A 174 -6.29 6.95 7.01
CA VAL A 174 -6.46 5.81 6.12
C VAL A 174 -5.68 4.61 6.61
N ILE A 175 -6.38 3.48 6.69
CA ILE A 175 -5.81 2.19 7.11
C ILE A 175 -5.74 1.29 5.87
N THR A 176 -4.58 0.74 5.56
CA THR A 176 -4.43 -0.23 4.48
C THR A 176 -4.26 -1.63 5.08
N TYR A 177 -5.23 -2.51 4.84
CA TYR A 177 -5.22 -3.89 5.31
C TYR A 177 -4.49 -4.80 4.31
N TRP A 178 -3.61 -5.68 4.80
CA TRP A 178 -2.78 -6.56 3.98
C TRP A 178 -2.73 -8.00 4.50
N ASN A 179 -2.86 -8.97 3.58
CA ASN A 179 -2.64 -10.38 3.88
C ASN A 179 -1.62 -10.98 2.90
N MET A 180 -0.40 -11.31 3.38
CA MET A 180 0.69 -11.83 2.54
C MET A 180 0.45 -13.24 2.00
N LYS A 181 -0.53 -13.97 2.56
CA LYS A 181 -0.91 -15.31 2.10
C LYS A 181 -2.27 -15.22 1.42
N ALA A 182 -2.36 -15.81 0.23
CA ALA A 182 -3.66 -15.96 -0.41
C ALA A 182 -4.62 -16.69 0.54
N PRO A 183 -5.82 -16.15 0.80
CA PRO A 183 -6.78 -16.80 1.67
C PRO A 183 -7.32 -18.06 1.00
N ALA A 184 -7.39 -19.16 1.74
CA ALA A 184 -7.97 -20.40 1.23
C ALA A 184 -9.47 -20.27 0.98
N GLU A 185 -10.17 -19.46 1.80
CA GLU A 185 -11.62 -19.28 1.74
C GLU A 185 -12.00 -17.80 1.93
N SER A 186 -13.08 -17.38 1.27
CA SER A 186 -13.62 -16.02 1.40
C SER A 186 -14.10 -15.68 2.84
N ALA A 187 -14.53 -16.69 3.59
CA ALA A 187 -14.95 -16.51 4.98
C ALA A 187 -13.83 -15.92 5.86
N GLN A 188 -12.57 -16.28 5.63
CA GLN A 188 -11.44 -15.71 6.36
C GLN A 188 -11.27 -14.21 6.09
N LEU A 189 -11.52 -13.78 4.86
CA LEU A 189 -11.48 -12.36 4.49
C LEU A 189 -12.60 -11.57 5.16
N GLU A 190 -13.81 -12.13 5.25
CA GLU A 190 -14.95 -11.47 5.92
C GLU A 190 -14.69 -11.30 7.42
N ASP A 191 -14.10 -12.28 8.11
CA ASP A 191 -13.72 -12.16 9.52
C ASP A 191 -12.63 -11.09 9.73
N ASP A 192 -11.67 -11.04 8.83
CA ASP A 192 -10.59 -10.05 8.88
C ASP A 192 -11.14 -8.64 8.69
N ILE A 193 -11.95 -8.39 7.64
CA ILE A 193 -12.51 -7.06 7.40
C ILE A 193 -13.46 -6.61 8.51
N ALA A 194 -14.25 -7.53 9.07
CA ALA A 194 -15.09 -7.21 10.22
C ALA A 194 -14.27 -6.72 11.42
N THR A 195 -13.09 -7.33 11.64
CA THR A 195 -12.16 -6.89 12.68
C THR A 195 -11.53 -5.54 12.36
N VAL A 196 -11.11 -5.31 11.12
CA VAL A 196 -10.56 -4.03 10.65
C VAL A 196 -11.59 -2.92 10.85
N VAL A 197 -12.81 -3.10 10.38
CA VAL A 197 -13.89 -2.11 10.50
C VAL A 197 -14.19 -1.78 11.97
N ARG A 198 -14.29 -2.80 12.82
CA ARG A 198 -14.55 -2.62 14.24
C ARG A 198 -13.47 -1.79 14.96
N LYS A 199 -12.20 -2.02 14.63
CA LYS A 199 -11.05 -1.33 15.25
C LYS A 199 -10.76 0.05 14.65
N THR A 200 -11.36 0.38 13.52
CA THR A 200 -11.11 1.64 12.79
C THR A 200 -12.40 2.42 12.49
N PRO A 201 -13.21 2.73 13.53
CA PRO A 201 -14.46 3.47 13.31
C PRO A 201 -14.17 4.85 12.74
N GLY A 202 -14.93 5.24 11.69
CA GLY A 202 -14.80 6.56 11.03
C GLY A 202 -13.53 6.73 10.18
N LYS A 203 -12.69 5.71 10.05
CA LYS A 203 -11.49 5.76 9.19
C LYS A 203 -11.81 5.27 7.77
N ARG A 204 -11.10 5.81 6.80
CA ARG A 204 -11.06 5.29 5.43
C ARG A 204 -10.18 4.05 5.40
N ARG A 205 -10.49 3.08 4.53
CA ARG A 205 -9.79 1.80 4.46
C ARG A 205 -9.54 1.41 3.03
N LEU A 206 -8.38 0.79 2.76
CA LEU A 206 -8.09 0.11 1.50
C LEU A 206 -7.62 -1.30 1.79
N ALA A 207 -7.79 -2.21 0.82
CA ALA A 207 -7.26 -3.56 0.89
C ALA A 207 -6.07 -3.73 -0.07
N GLY A 208 -4.99 -4.28 0.42
CA GLY A 208 -3.84 -4.66 -0.39
C GLY A 208 -4.04 -6.04 -1.02
N CYS A 209 -3.91 -6.10 -2.33
CA CYS A 209 -4.02 -7.30 -3.15
C CYS A 209 -2.64 -7.64 -3.72
N TYR A 210 -2.07 -8.75 -3.31
CA TYR A 210 -0.78 -9.20 -3.83
C TYR A 210 -0.95 -9.86 -5.20
N LEU A 211 0.01 -9.64 -6.11
CA LEU A 211 0.09 -10.27 -7.43
C LEU A 211 0.98 -11.53 -7.43
N TRP A 212 1.51 -11.86 -6.27
CA TRP A 212 2.37 -13.02 -5.99
C TRP A 212 2.12 -13.50 -4.57
N ASN A 213 2.11 -14.79 -4.33
CA ASN A 213 1.98 -15.34 -2.98
C ASN A 213 3.32 -15.25 -2.23
N TYR A 214 3.59 -14.09 -1.63
CA TYR A 214 4.83 -13.84 -0.89
C TYR A 214 4.97 -14.72 0.35
N GLY A 215 3.86 -15.13 0.96
CA GLY A 215 3.87 -15.98 2.14
C GLY A 215 4.35 -17.40 1.86
N GLU A 216 4.23 -17.87 0.61
CA GLU A 216 4.61 -19.23 0.19
C GLU A 216 5.69 -19.23 -0.89
N GLY A 217 6.05 -18.07 -1.45
CA GLY A 217 7.06 -17.93 -2.49
C GLY A 217 6.70 -18.69 -3.76
N LYS A 218 5.44 -18.55 -4.22
CA LYS A 218 4.91 -19.20 -5.43
C LYS A 218 3.93 -18.29 -6.18
N PRO A 219 3.62 -18.56 -7.46
CA PRO A 219 2.56 -17.89 -8.17
C PRO A 219 1.21 -18.05 -7.45
N LEU A 220 0.36 -17.02 -7.55
CA LEU A 220 -1.07 -17.18 -7.27
C LEU A 220 -1.73 -17.99 -8.36
N SER A 221 -2.65 -18.87 -8.01
CA SER A 221 -3.56 -19.46 -8.97
C SER A 221 -4.60 -18.44 -9.45
N LEU A 222 -5.19 -18.66 -10.61
CA LEU A 222 -6.27 -17.81 -11.11
C LEU A 222 -7.46 -17.79 -10.14
N GLU A 223 -7.77 -18.90 -9.51
CA GLU A 223 -8.85 -18.98 -8.53
C GLU A 223 -8.58 -18.11 -7.29
N GLU A 224 -7.34 -18.10 -6.79
CA GLU A 224 -6.94 -17.27 -5.64
C GLU A 224 -7.07 -15.78 -5.95
N ILE A 225 -6.51 -15.31 -7.08
CA ILE A 225 -6.57 -13.89 -7.43
C ILE A 225 -7.99 -13.43 -7.79
N GLN A 226 -8.78 -14.28 -8.47
CA GLN A 226 -10.18 -14.01 -8.79
C GLN A 226 -11.01 -13.83 -7.51
N ARG A 227 -10.88 -14.77 -6.59
CA ARG A 227 -11.58 -14.71 -5.29
C ARG A 227 -11.24 -13.43 -4.53
N GLU A 228 -9.97 -13.08 -4.46
CA GLU A 228 -9.53 -11.89 -3.72
C GLU A 228 -10.07 -10.60 -4.36
N CYS A 229 -9.91 -10.44 -5.67
CA CYS A 229 -10.40 -9.26 -6.40
C CYS A 229 -11.92 -9.09 -6.31
N GLU A 230 -12.70 -10.18 -6.49
CA GLU A 230 -14.17 -10.10 -6.42
C GLU A 230 -14.65 -9.84 -4.97
N THR A 231 -13.98 -10.40 -3.96
CA THR A 231 -14.27 -10.10 -2.56
C THR A 231 -13.99 -8.62 -2.26
N TYR A 232 -12.85 -8.08 -2.68
CA TYR A 232 -12.53 -6.67 -2.44
C TYR A 232 -13.43 -5.72 -3.23
N ARG A 233 -13.84 -6.08 -4.45
CA ARG A 233 -14.85 -5.35 -5.20
C ARG A 233 -16.20 -5.30 -4.46
N ASP A 234 -16.62 -6.42 -3.88
CA ASP A 234 -17.83 -6.46 -3.04
C ASP A 234 -17.68 -5.56 -1.80
N TRP A 235 -16.53 -5.57 -1.14
CA TRP A 235 -16.27 -4.66 -0.02
C TRP A 235 -16.31 -3.19 -0.41
N VAL A 236 -15.83 -2.84 -1.62
CA VAL A 236 -15.96 -1.47 -2.15
C VAL A 236 -17.43 -1.11 -2.35
N ARG A 237 -18.25 -2.02 -2.89
CA ARG A 237 -19.69 -1.82 -3.08
C ARG A 237 -20.45 -1.66 -1.76
N ARG A 238 -20.02 -2.36 -0.72
CA ARG A 238 -20.58 -2.31 0.64
C ARG A 238 -20.01 -1.18 1.50
N ASP A 239 -19.15 -0.33 0.94
CA ASP A 239 -18.45 0.77 1.64
C ASP A 239 -17.63 0.31 2.87
N LEU A 240 -17.15 -0.93 2.85
CA LEU A 240 -16.25 -1.45 3.88
C LEU A 240 -14.82 -0.97 3.64
N ILE A 241 -14.44 -0.83 2.36
CA ILE A 241 -13.18 -0.24 1.92
C ILE A 241 -13.42 0.80 0.83
N GLU A 242 -12.51 1.77 0.72
CA GLU A 242 -12.57 2.82 -0.31
C GLU A 242 -11.95 2.38 -1.64
N GLY A 243 -11.00 1.45 -1.62
CA GLY A 243 -10.29 1.01 -2.81
C GLY A 243 -9.37 -0.18 -2.58
N ILE A 244 -8.68 -0.57 -3.65
CA ILE A 244 -7.78 -1.73 -3.70
C ILE A 244 -6.38 -1.27 -4.11
N ILE A 245 -5.34 -1.78 -3.42
CA ILE A 245 -3.93 -1.50 -3.74
C ILE A 245 -3.27 -2.78 -4.27
N PHE A 246 -2.90 -2.81 -5.54
CA PHE A 246 -2.22 -3.96 -6.14
C PHE A 246 -0.71 -3.89 -5.89
N CYS A 247 -0.14 -4.94 -5.34
CA CYS A 247 1.30 -5.05 -5.05
C CYS A 247 1.95 -6.08 -5.98
N SER A 248 2.77 -5.66 -6.91
CA SER A 248 3.30 -4.33 -7.19
C SER A 248 3.75 -4.26 -8.66
N ASN A 249 4.30 -3.09 -9.12
CA ASN A 249 4.99 -3.00 -10.42
C ASN A 249 6.12 -4.03 -10.56
N CYS A 250 6.70 -4.48 -9.44
CA CYS A 250 7.76 -5.50 -9.44
C CYS A 250 7.30 -6.89 -9.91
N CYS A 251 5.99 -7.10 -10.05
CA CYS A 251 5.39 -8.32 -10.61
C CYS A 251 4.85 -8.12 -12.03
N ALA A 252 4.70 -6.87 -12.49
CA ALA A 252 3.91 -6.53 -13.66
C ALA A 252 4.45 -7.10 -15.00
N ASP A 253 5.77 -7.27 -15.14
CA ASP A 253 6.43 -7.76 -16.35
C ASP A 253 7.05 -9.16 -16.21
N LEU A 254 6.58 -9.95 -15.25
CA LEU A 254 7.11 -11.29 -14.99
C LEU A 254 6.36 -12.40 -15.73
N GLY A 255 5.32 -12.07 -16.53
CA GLY A 255 4.51 -13.05 -17.24
C GLY A 255 3.65 -13.92 -16.34
N LEU A 256 3.18 -13.36 -15.22
CA LEU A 256 2.33 -14.07 -14.24
C LEU A 256 0.86 -14.05 -14.69
N ASP A 257 0.21 -15.20 -14.72
CA ASP A 257 -1.21 -15.33 -15.08
C ASP A 257 -2.11 -14.43 -14.21
N ALA A 258 -1.79 -14.31 -12.92
CA ALA A 258 -2.52 -13.45 -11.98
C ALA A 258 -2.45 -11.95 -12.39
N VAL A 259 -1.32 -11.49 -12.89
CA VAL A 259 -1.12 -10.11 -13.36
C VAL A 259 -1.94 -9.84 -14.62
N GLU A 260 -1.85 -10.77 -15.60
CA GLU A 260 -2.60 -10.66 -16.86
C GLU A 260 -4.11 -10.67 -16.60
N TRP A 261 -4.55 -11.55 -15.71
CA TRP A 261 -5.96 -11.61 -15.32
C TRP A 261 -6.42 -10.29 -14.64
N VAL A 262 -5.64 -9.76 -13.72
CA VAL A 262 -5.97 -8.47 -13.04
C VAL A 262 -6.06 -7.34 -14.05
N ARG A 263 -5.13 -7.25 -15.00
CA ARG A 263 -5.17 -6.24 -16.07
C ARG A 263 -6.47 -6.35 -16.89
N ASP A 264 -6.85 -7.57 -17.29
CA ASP A 264 -8.07 -7.81 -18.06
C ASP A 264 -9.33 -7.54 -17.23
N TRP A 265 -9.31 -7.89 -15.94
CA TRP A 265 -10.38 -7.59 -14.99
C TRP A 265 -10.57 -6.08 -14.80
N ILE A 266 -9.50 -5.31 -14.61
CA ILE A 266 -9.57 -3.85 -14.52
C ILE A 266 -10.15 -3.23 -15.80
N ARG A 267 -9.74 -3.72 -16.98
CA ARG A 267 -10.27 -3.25 -18.26
C ARG A 267 -11.76 -3.53 -18.40
N LYS A 268 -12.24 -4.68 -17.91
CA LYS A 268 -13.64 -5.11 -18.02
C LYS A 268 -14.52 -4.44 -16.96
N GLU A 269 -14.10 -4.43 -15.70
CA GLU A 269 -14.92 -4.04 -14.56
C GLU A 269 -14.63 -2.62 -14.05
N GLY A 270 -13.51 -2.03 -14.48
CA GLY A 270 -13.05 -0.74 -13.96
C GLY A 270 -13.99 0.44 -14.22
N ASP A 271 -14.85 0.39 -15.23
CA ASP A 271 -15.83 1.42 -15.50
C ASP A 271 -17.13 1.28 -14.70
N GLU A 272 -17.25 0.27 -13.86
CA GLU A 272 -18.38 0.14 -12.93
C GLU A 272 -18.50 1.38 -12.03
N VAL A 273 -19.70 1.93 -11.99
CA VAL A 273 -20.02 3.07 -11.11
C VAL A 273 -20.34 2.57 -9.72
N ILE A 274 -19.55 2.99 -8.75
CA ILE A 274 -19.75 2.67 -7.34
C ILE A 274 -20.59 3.77 -6.69
N HIS A 275 -21.65 3.39 -6.01
CA HIS A 275 -22.63 4.29 -5.39
C HIS A 275 -22.42 4.44 -3.89
#